data_c29f4af2e1de6f8f7eff3805c8c9bdcf
#
_entry.id   c29f4af2e1de6f8f7eff3805c8c9bdcf
#
_cell.length_a   1.000
_cell.length_b   1.000
_cell.length_c   1.000
_cell.angle_alpha   90.00
_cell.angle_beta   90.00
_cell.angle_gamma   90.00
#
_symmetry.space_group_name_H-M   'P 1'
#
loop_
_entity.id
_entity.type
_entity.pdbx_description
1 polymer ?
#
loop_
_entity_poly.entity_id
_entity_poly.type
_entity_poly.pdbx_seq_one_letter_code
_entity_poly.pdbx_strand_id
1 'polypeptide(L)'
;MNNKVLVLEHLSGDGPAYLGRWLQRHGFSVDVRNSEAGDVFPSDLHGYCAMAILGGAMSANDDLPSLRQAEELIREGVHEGVPVIGHCLGGQLMARALGAKVLSSPMPEVGWHAVQLSGVAEQKKWFGDAASATVFQWHYDAFDLPLGAVRLAGNTSCPNQAFSLGPHLAMQFHLEIDANKLDAWLAEPEPSYQHAQQQYPSVQSVANIRDGTARFLIAQQALADRIYAQWMSSARR
;
A
#
# COMPACT_ATOMS: atom_id res chain seq x y z
N MET A 1 -9.04 19.70 -17.34
CA MET A 1 -8.41 18.37 -17.13
C MET A 1 -8.60 18.01 -15.67
N ASN A 2 -9.09 16.79 -15.40
CA ASN A 2 -9.23 16.32 -14.03
C ASN A 2 -7.84 15.87 -13.53
N ASN A 3 -7.33 16.50 -12.47
CA ASN A 3 -6.03 16.17 -11.87
C ASN A 3 -6.16 15.90 -10.36
N LYS A 4 -7.38 15.64 -9.87
CA LYS A 4 -7.65 15.43 -8.46
C LYS A 4 -7.52 13.94 -8.13
N VAL A 5 -6.68 13.60 -7.16
CA VAL A 5 -6.46 12.25 -6.65
C VAL A 5 -7.06 12.14 -5.24
N LEU A 6 -7.90 11.13 -5.04
CA LEU A 6 -8.42 10.79 -3.73
C LEU A 6 -7.38 9.95 -2.97
N VAL A 7 -7.10 10.31 -1.73
CA VAL A 7 -6.25 9.52 -0.82
C VAL A 7 -7.06 9.19 0.43
N LEU A 8 -7.31 7.90 0.66
CA LEU A 8 -8.00 7.41 1.85
C LEU A 8 -6.99 7.03 2.91
N GLU A 9 -7.13 7.64 4.08
CA GLU A 9 -6.36 7.37 5.30
C GLU A 9 -7.25 6.79 6.38
N HIS A 10 -6.66 5.93 7.20
CA HIS A 10 -7.37 5.25 8.28
C HIS A 10 -6.81 5.58 9.66
N LEU A 11 -5.64 6.26 9.72
CA LEU A 11 -4.98 6.69 10.96
C LEU A 11 -4.63 8.17 10.91
N SER A 12 -4.88 8.88 12.00
CA SER A 12 -4.52 10.28 12.15
C SER A 12 -3.01 10.45 12.29
N GLY A 13 -2.47 11.48 11.65
CA GLY A 13 -1.03 11.76 11.67
C GLY A 13 -0.21 10.89 10.72
N ASP A 14 -0.83 9.93 10.05
CA ASP A 14 -0.13 9.01 9.16
C ASP A 14 0.25 9.68 7.83
N GLY A 15 -0.65 10.42 7.22
CA GLY A 15 -0.43 11.24 6.02
C GLY A 15 0.07 10.46 4.79
N PRO A 16 -0.06 11.02 3.59
CA PRO A 16 0.39 10.38 2.36
C PRO A 16 1.91 10.51 2.11
N ALA A 17 2.66 11.17 2.99
CA ALA A 17 4.12 11.26 3.02
C ALA A 17 4.78 11.37 1.62
N TYR A 18 5.59 10.39 1.21
CA TYR A 18 6.27 10.40 -0.09
C TYR A 18 5.29 10.40 -1.27
N LEU A 19 4.21 9.64 -1.20
CA LEU A 19 3.17 9.61 -2.23
C LEU A 19 2.56 11.00 -2.44
N GLY A 20 2.18 11.68 -1.36
CA GLY A 20 1.59 13.03 -1.44
C GLY A 20 2.55 14.03 -2.08
N ARG A 21 3.83 14.01 -1.68
CA ARG A 21 4.85 14.85 -2.30
C ARG A 21 5.08 14.52 -3.78
N TRP A 22 5.05 13.23 -4.12
CA TRP A 22 5.19 12.79 -5.51
C TRP A 22 4.05 13.34 -6.37
N LEU A 23 2.81 13.17 -5.94
CA LEU A 23 1.62 13.67 -6.63
C LEU A 23 1.67 15.18 -6.84
N GLN A 24 1.99 15.94 -5.79
CA GLN A 24 2.11 17.41 -5.87
C GLN A 24 3.19 17.86 -6.86
N ARG A 25 4.38 17.23 -6.83
CA ARG A 25 5.47 17.52 -7.77
C ARG A 25 5.09 17.26 -9.23
N HIS A 26 4.15 16.33 -9.48
CA HIS A 26 3.67 16.00 -10.83
C HIS A 26 2.37 16.74 -11.21
N GLY A 27 1.98 17.76 -10.43
CA GLY A 27 0.86 18.65 -10.76
C GLY A 27 -0.52 18.09 -10.43
N PHE A 28 -0.60 17.05 -9.59
CA PHE A 28 -1.89 16.53 -9.11
C PHE A 28 -2.32 17.24 -7.83
N SER A 29 -3.62 17.54 -7.74
CA SER A 29 -4.22 17.97 -6.47
C SER A 29 -4.62 16.75 -5.66
N VAL A 30 -4.36 16.79 -4.36
CA VAL A 30 -4.58 15.65 -3.45
C VAL A 30 -5.74 16.01 -2.51
N ASP A 31 -6.80 15.18 -2.54
CA ASP A 31 -7.91 15.23 -1.59
C ASP A 31 -7.73 14.09 -0.59
N VAL A 32 -7.24 14.41 0.59
CA VAL A 32 -7.03 13.44 1.67
C VAL A 32 -8.30 13.36 2.49
N ARG A 33 -8.76 12.13 2.76
CA ARG A 33 -9.89 11.82 3.63
C ARG A 33 -9.45 10.84 4.70
N ASN A 34 -9.53 11.27 5.95
CA ASN A 34 -9.08 10.50 7.11
C ASN A 34 -10.28 10.07 7.97
N SER A 35 -10.57 8.76 7.97
CA SER A 35 -11.71 8.22 8.70
C SER A 35 -11.58 8.31 10.22
N GLU A 36 -10.37 8.22 10.77
CA GLU A 36 -10.14 8.39 12.20
C GLU A 36 -10.33 9.84 12.66
N ALA A 37 -9.99 10.81 11.81
CA ALA A 37 -10.26 12.23 12.06
C ALA A 37 -11.74 12.60 11.88
N GLY A 38 -12.59 11.65 11.46
CA GLY A 38 -14.02 11.87 11.26
C GLY A 38 -14.40 12.34 9.86
N ASP A 39 -13.46 12.33 8.90
CA ASP A 39 -13.81 12.64 7.52
C ASP A 39 -14.72 11.58 6.94
N VAL A 40 -15.71 12.01 6.20
CA VAL A 40 -16.58 11.13 5.41
C VAL A 40 -15.90 10.89 4.05
N PHE A 41 -15.77 9.63 3.66
CA PHE A 41 -15.31 9.28 2.32
C PHE A 41 -16.37 9.69 1.29
N PRO A 42 -15.99 10.08 0.06
CA PRO A 42 -16.97 10.41 -0.97
C PRO A 42 -17.87 9.21 -1.28
N SER A 43 -19.06 9.47 -1.77
CA SER A 43 -20.01 8.43 -2.18
C SER A 43 -19.62 7.73 -3.49
N ASP A 44 -18.80 8.40 -4.29
CA ASP A 44 -18.36 7.95 -5.62
C ASP A 44 -17.02 8.59 -6.01
N LEU A 45 -16.45 8.12 -7.11
CA LEU A 45 -15.19 8.61 -7.67
C LEU A 45 -15.37 9.72 -8.72
N HIS A 46 -16.57 10.31 -8.84
CA HIS A 46 -16.81 11.39 -9.78
C HIS A 46 -15.90 12.59 -9.47
N GLY A 47 -15.17 13.04 -10.47
CA GLY A 47 -14.23 14.16 -10.32
C GLY A 47 -12.83 13.76 -9.79
N TYR A 48 -12.56 12.48 -9.58
CA TYR A 48 -11.21 11.98 -9.29
C TYR A 48 -10.62 11.26 -10.51
N CYS A 49 -9.34 11.48 -10.77
CA CYS A 49 -8.63 10.80 -11.85
C CYS A 49 -7.94 9.50 -11.39
N ALA A 50 -7.74 9.33 -10.08
CA ALA A 50 -7.15 8.16 -9.45
C ALA A 50 -7.49 8.11 -7.96
N MET A 51 -7.32 6.94 -7.33
CA MET A 51 -7.49 6.76 -5.90
C MET A 51 -6.32 5.97 -5.29
N ALA A 52 -5.81 6.45 -4.15
CA ALA A 52 -4.85 5.74 -3.32
C ALA A 52 -5.48 5.40 -1.96
N ILE A 53 -5.17 4.22 -1.42
CA ILE A 53 -5.61 3.77 -0.10
C ILE A 53 -4.37 3.40 0.71
N LEU A 54 -4.20 4.06 1.84
CA LEU A 54 -3.04 3.88 2.70
C LEU A 54 -3.22 2.72 3.69
N GLY A 55 -2.19 2.47 4.45
CA GLY A 55 -2.19 1.51 5.55
C GLY A 55 -3.09 1.91 6.71
N GLY A 56 -3.14 1.05 7.73
CA GLY A 56 -3.88 1.27 8.95
C GLY A 56 -3.63 0.16 9.96
N ALA A 57 -3.91 0.40 11.24
CA ALA A 57 -3.69 -0.57 12.32
C ALA A 57 -4.83 -1.61 12.46
N MET A 58 -5.99 -1.34 11.85
CA MET A 58 -7.14 -2.25 11.88
C MET A 58 -6.97 -3.39 10.87
N SER A 59 -7.67 -4.50 11.09
CA SER A 59 -7.80 -5.57 10.09
C SER A 59 -8.77 -5.15 8.98
N ALA A 60 -8.47 -5.52 7.74
CA ALA A 60 -9.42 -5.38 6.63
C ALA A 60 -10.74 -6.12 6.89
N ASN A 61 -10.74 -7.09 7.82
CA ASN A 61 -11.92 -7.88 8.20
C ASN A 61 -12.78 -7.22 9.30
N ASP A 62 -12.31 -6.13 9.91
CA ASP A 62 -13.08 -5.43 10.93
C ASP A 62 -14.38 -4.84 10.34
N ASP A 63 -15.44 -4.88 11.13
CA ASP A 63 -16.75 -4.34 10.73
C ASP A 63 -16.82 -2.83 10.98
N LEU A 64 -16.01 -2.09 10.22
CA LEU A 64 -15.94 -0.62 10.26
C LEU A 64 -16.59 -0.03 9.01
N PRO A 65 -17.55 0.89 9.15
CA PRO A 65 -18.24 1.51 8.00
C PRO A 65 -17.27 2.13 6.98
N SER A 66 -16.19 2.77 7.44
CA SER A 66 -15.18 3.38 6.56
C SER A 66 -14.46 2.35 5.68
N LEU A 67 -14.19 1.13 6.20
CA LEU A 67 -13.56 0.06 5.41
C LEU A 67 -14.54 -0.46 4.35
N ARG A 68 -15.82 -0.62 4.69
CA ARG A 68 -16.84 -1.05 3.72
C ARG A 68 -17.04 -0.01 2.63
N GLN A 69 -17.05 1.28 2.99
CA GLN A 69 -17.13 2.37 2.01
C GLN A 69 -15.88 2.42 1.10
N ALA A 70 -14.68 2.21 1.65
CA ALA A 70 -13.47 2.08 0.83
C ALA A 70 -13.56 0.92 -0.18
N GLU A 71 -14.12 -0.23 0.23
CA GLU A 71 -14.35 -1.35 -0.69
C GLU A 71 -15.38 -1.03 -1.80
N GLU A 72 -16.41 -0.24 -1.51
CA GLU A 72 -17.37 0.23 -2.53
C GLU A 72 -16.66 1.11 -3.56
N LEU A 73 -15.86 2.07 -3.11
CA LEU A 73 -15.04 2.93 -3.99
C LEU A 73 -14.01 2.13 -4.81
N ILE A 74 -13.40 1.08 -4.22
CA ILE A 74 -12.52 0.17 -4.96
C ILE A 74 -13.26 -0.52 -6.09
N ARG A 75 -14.46 -1.09 -5.81
CA ARG A 75 -15.27 -1.76 -6.83
C ARG A 75 -15.69 -0.80 -7.93
N GLU A 76 -16.09 0.42 -7.57
CA GLU A 76 -16.38 1.47 -8.54
C GLU A 76 -15.15 1.82 -9.39
N GLY A 77 -13.99 2.04 -8.77
CA GLY A 77 -12.75 2.34 -9.47
C GLY A 77 -12.38 1.25 -10.49
N VAL A 78 -12.54 -0.02 -10.13
CA VAL A 78 -12.31 -1.15 -11.04
C VAL A 78 -13.33 -1.17 -12.18
N HIS A 79 -14.60 -0.94 -11.88
CA HIS A 79 -15.66 -0.92 -12.89
C HIS A 79 -15.51 0.24 -13.87
N GLU A 80 -15.24 1.45 -13.37
CA GLU A 80 -15.12 2.66 -14.17
C GLU A 80 -13.73 2.84 -14.78
N GLY A 81 -12.74 2.01 -14.42
CA GLY A 81 -11.36 2.11 -14.88
C GLY A 81 -10.64 3.35 -14.32
N VAL A 82 -11.02 3.84 -13.15
CA VAL A 82 -10.27 4.82 -12.36
C VAL A 82 -9.15 4.07 -11.63
N PRO A 83 -7.86 4.33 -11.93
CA PRO A 83 -6.76 3.55 -11.37
C PRO A 83 -6.70 3.66 -9.84
N VAL A 84 -6.61 2.51 -9.18
CA VAL A 84 -6.53 2.39 -7.72
C VAL A 84 -5.18 1.82 -7.32
N ILE A 85 -4.55 2.40 -6.31
CA ILE A 85 -3.34 1.86 -5.69
C ILE A 85 -3.57 1.66 -4.18
N GLY A 86 -3.22 0.49 -3.65
CA GLY A 86 -3.36 0.17 -2.22
C GLY A 86 -2.04 -0.24 -1.58
N HIS A 87 -1.77 0.32 -0.40
CA HIS A 87 -0.61 0.02 0.43
C HIS A 87 -1.07 -0.68 1.72
N CYS A 88 -0.50 -1.82 2.06
CA CYS A 88 -0.78 -2.62 3.25
C CYS A 88 -2.30 -2.87 3.42
N LEU A 89 -2.96 -2.27 4.42
CA LEU A 89 -4.41 -2.36 4.58
C LEU A 89 -5.16 -2.00 3.28
N GLY A 90 -4.72 -0.97 2.56
CA GLY A 90 -5.31 -0.59 1.26
C GLY A 90 -5.20 -1.70 0.22
N GLY A 91 -4.07 -2.42 0.17
CA GLY A 91 -3.91 -3.61 -0.68
C GLY A 91 -4.80 -4.78 -0.26
N GLN A 92 -4.96 -4.98 1.04
CA GLN A 92 -5.87 -5.99 1.60
C GLN A 92 -7.34 -5.67 1.31
N LEU A 93 -7.75 -4.40 1.44
CA LEU A 93 -9.09 -3.95 1.06
C LEU A 93 -9.36 -4.14 -0.43
N MET A 94 -8.38 -3.88 -1.29
CA MET A 94 -8.50 -4.17 -2.73
C MET A 94 -8.72 -5.66 -2.98
N ALA A 95 -7.94 -6.54 -2.35
CA ALA A 95 -8.10 -7.98 -2.49
C ALA A 95 -9.50 -8.42 -2.03
N ARG A 96 -9.95 -7.94 -0.88
CA ARG A 96 -11.25 -8.28 -0.30
C ARG A 96 -12.42 -7.74 -1.13
N ALA A 97 -12.35 -6.49 -1.58
CA ALA A 97 -13.36 -5.88 -2.46
C ALA A 97 -13.56 -6.66 -3.77
N LEU A 98 -12.49 -7.35 -4.23
CA LEU A 98 -12.44 -8.19 -5.43
C LEU A 98 -12.71 -9.67 -5.14
N GLY A 99 -13.18 -10.02 -3.94
CA GLY A 99 -13.63 -11.36 -3.56
C GLY A 99 -12.54 -12.31 -3.05
N ALA A 100 -11.32 -11.85 -2.84
CA ALA A 100 -10.28 -12.64 -2.20
C ALA A 100 -10.36 -12.56 -0.66
N LYS A 101 -9.67 -13.48 0.02
CA LYS A 101 -9.62 -13.50 1.48
C LYS A 101 -8.43 -12.68 1.99
N VAL A 102 -8.60 -12.12 3.17
CA VAL A 102 -7.51 -11.57 3.99
C VAL A 102 -7.45 -12.40 5.26
N LEU A 103 -6.29 -12.94 5.58
CA LEU A 103 -6.06 -13.86 6.68
C LEU A 103 -4.84 -13.42 7.49
N SER A 104 -4.78 -13.79 8.77
CA SER A 104 -3.57 -13.57 9.56
C SER A 104 -2.39 -14.28 8.93
N SER A 105 -1.29 -13.54 8.78
CA SER A 105 -0.04 -14.09 8.25
C SER A 105 0.59 -15.03 9.27
N PRO A 106 0.97 -16.25 8.88
CA PRO A 106 1.69 -17.14 9.76
C PRO A 106 3.08 -16.60 10.14
N MET A 107 3.60 -15.67 9.37
CA MET A 107 4.87 -15.00 9.59
C MET A 107 4.72 -13.51 9.27
N PRO A 108 4.35 -12.67 10.27
CA PRO A 108 4.25 -11.23 10.07
C PRO A 108 5.62 -10.65 9.71
N GLU A 109 5.61 -9.56 8.94
CA GLU A 109 6.84 -8.88 8.53
C GLU A 109 6.81 -7.43 8.97
N VAL A 110 7.86 -7.00 9.69
CA VAL A 110 8.09 -5.60 10.06
C VAL A 110 9.55 -5.23 9.81
N GLY A 111 9.75 -4.16 9.05
CA GLY A 111 11.08 -3.69 8.67
C GLY A 111 11.37 -3.86 7.18
N TRP A 112 12.65 -3.87 6.82
CA TRP A 112 13.13 -3.94 5.44
C TRP A 112 13.32 -5.38 5.00
N HIS A 113 12.51 -5.83 4.04
CA HIS A 113 12.54 -7.20 3.53
C HIS A 113 12.66 -7.24 2.01
N ALA A 114 13.37 -8.25 1.51
CA ALA A 114 13.44 -8.52 0.09
C ALA A 114 12.16 -9.23 -0.37
N VAL A 115 11.60 -8.77 -1.49
CA VAL A 115 10.56 -9.45 -2.24
C VAL A 115 11.11 -9.92 -3.57
N GLN A 116 10.75 -11.14 -3.98
CA GLN A 116 11.07 -11.69 -5.28
C GLN A 116 10.02 -11.25 -6.29
N LEU A 117 10.45 -10.72 -7.41
CA LEU A 117 9.58 -10.29 -8.48
C LEU A 117 9.29 -11.46 -9.43
N SER A 118 8.05 -11.57 -9.89
CA SER A 118 7.55 -12.78 -10.59
C SER A 118 8.17 -13.02 -11.97
N GLY A 119 8.81 -12.03 -12.57
CA GLY A 119 9.43 -12.11 -13.91
C GLY A 119 8.43 -12.05 -15.08
N VAL A 120 7.12 -12.03 -14.81
CA VAL A 120 6.11 -11.95 -15.88
C VAL A 120 6.08 -10.55 -16.52
N ALA A 121 5.57 -10.47 -17.75
CA ALA A 121 5.52 -9.20 -18.49
C ALA A 121 4.78 -8.08 -17.74
N GLU A 122 3.71 -8.43 -17.04
CA GLU A 122 2.93 -7.47 -16.24
C GLU A 122 3.75 -6.88 -15.09
N GLN A 123 4.55 -7.72 -14.39
CA GLN A 123 5.44 -7.26 -13.32
C GLN A 123 6.46 -6.24 -13.86
N LYS A 124 7.01 -6.48 -15.05
CA LYS A 124 8.01 -5.58 -15.66
C LYS A 124 7.47 -4.19 -15.96
N LYS A 125 6.18 -4.03 -16.23
CA LYS A 125 5.54 -2.72 -16.41
C LYS A 125 5.63 -1.89 -15.12
N TRP A 126 5.38 -2.51 -13.98
CA TRP A 126 5.36 -1.85 -12.68
C TRP A 126 6.75 -1.70 -12.06
N PHE A 127 7.54 -2.78 -12.04
CA PHE A 127 8.80 -2.86 -11.29
C PHE A 127 10.07 -2.81 -12.17
N GLY A 128 9.93 -2.81 -13.50
CA GLY A 128 11.07 -2.94 -14.41
C GLY A 128 11.61 -4.37 -14.49
N ASP A 129 12.86 -4.50 -14.94
CA ASP A 129 13.50 -5.79 -15.18
C ASP A 129 14.22 -6.38 -13.95
N ALA A 130 14.08 -5.75 -12.78
CA ALA A 130 14.67 -6.27 -11.54
C ALA A 130 14.10 -7.65 -11.20
N ALA A 131 14.93 -8.52 -10.61
CA ALA A 131 14.50 -9.82 -10.11
C ALA A 131 13.98 -9.76 -8.67
N SER A 132 14.37 -8.76 -7.92
CA SER A 132 13.97 -8.53 -6.52
C SER A 132 14.01 -7.05 -6.17
N ALA A 133 13.33 -6.68 -5.09
CA ALA A 133 13.39 -5.35 -4.49
C ALA A 133 13.42 -5.49 -2.97
N THR A 134 14.12 -4.56 -2.28
CA THR A 134 14.00 -4.42 -0.83
C THR A 134 13.01 -3.32 -0.53
N VAL A 135 11.96 -3.65 0.22
CA VAL A 135 10.82 -2.77 0.52
C VAL A 135 10.52 -2.79 2.01
N PHE A 136 9.85 -1.74 2.50
CA PHE A 136 9.46 -1.63 3.88
C PHE A 136 8.13 -2.34 4.12
N GLN A 137 8.11 -3.22 5.14
CA GLN A 137 6.95 -4.01 5.56
C GLN A 137 6.51 -3.57 6.96
N TRP A 138 5.20 -3.59 7.20
CA TRP A 138 4.61 -3.56 8.53
C TRP A 138 3.21 -4.17 8.44
N HIS A 139 3.13 -5.50 8.50
CA HIS A 139 1.86 -6.20 8.39
C HIS A 139 1.82 -7.49 9.21
N TYR A 140 0.64 -7.80 9.70
CA TYR A 140 0.29 -9.00 10.43
C TYR A 140 -0.72 -9.86 9.68
N ASP A 141 -1.47 -9.27 8.76
CA ASP A 141 -2.38 -9.94 7.85
C ASP A 141 -1.80 -9.99 6.44
N ALA A 142 -2.29 -10.92 5.62
CA ALA A 142 -1.92 -11.08 4.22
C ALA A 142 -3.16 -11.40 3.38
N PHE A 143 -3.12 -11.06 2.10
CA PHE A 143 -4.21 -11.30 1.16
C PHE A 143 -3.95 -12.48 0.22
N ASP A 144 -5.03 -13.17 -0.14
CA ASP A 144 -5.07 -14.06 -1.29
C ASP A 144 -5.22 -13.25 -2.60
N LEU A 145 -4.95 -13.90 -3.74
CA LEU A 145 -5.11 -13.26 -5.05
C LEU A 145 -6.56 -13.27 -5.50
N PRO A 146 -7.13 -12.12 -5.89
CA PRO A 146 -8.42 -12.09 -6.56
C PRO A 146 -8.40 -12.81 -7.92
N LEU A 147 -9.57 -13.26 -8.36
CA LEU A 147 -9.72 -13.88 -9.69
C LEU A 147 -9.30 -12.90 -10.79
N GLY A 148 -8.45 -13.35 -11.68
CA GLY A 148 -7.92 -12.55 -12.80
C GLY A 148 -6.75 -11.62 -12.45
N ALA A 149 -6.38 -11.52 -11.17
CA ALA A 149 -5.20 -10.75 -10.77
C ALA A 149 -3.90 -11.45 -11.15
N VAL A 150 -2.90 -10.66 -11.48
CA VAL A 150 -1.54 -11.13 -11.79
C VAL A 150 -0.64 -10.89 -10.59
N ARG A 151 -0.06 -11.95 -10.02
CA ARG A 151 0.93 -11.82 -8.94
C ARG A 151 2.21 -11.19 -9.47
N LEU A 152 2.66 -10.12 -8.82
CA LEU A 152 3.84 -9.37 -9.23
C LEU A 152 5.04 -9.62 -8.32
N ALA A 153 4.80 -9.82 -7.02
CA ALA A 153 5.86 -10.02 -6.02
C ALA A 153 5.42 -10.99 -4.93
N GLY A 154 6.39 -11.63 -4.29
CA GLY A 154 6.20 -12.48 -3.12
C GLY A 154 7.52 -12.80 -2.44
N ASN A 155 7.46 -13.40 -1.25
CA ASN A 155 8.60 -13.98 -0.55
C ASN A 155 8.17 -15.23 0.23
N THR A 156 9.06 -15.82 1.02
CA THR A 156 8.76 -17.03 1.79
C THR A 156 7.80 -16.79 2.95
N SER A 157 7.79 -15.58 3.53
CA SER A 157 6.89 -15.21 4.62
C SER A 157 5.49 -14.88 4.12
N CYS A 158 5.41 -14.19 2.98
CA CYS A 158 4.16 -13.75 2.38
C CYS A 158 4.20 -14.00 0.85
N PRO A 159 3.56 -15.09 0.36
CA PRO A 159 3.59 -15.45 -1.07
C PRO A 159 2.99 -14.39 -2.00
N ASN A 160 2.06 -13.58 -1.50
CA ASN A 160 1.36 -12.55 -2.26
C ASN A 160 1.70 -11.16 -1.70
N GLN A 161 2.83 -10.61 -2.12
CA GLN A 161 3.28 -9.28 -1.70
C GLN A 161 2.76 -8.14 -2.58
N ALA A 162 2.45 -8.44 -3.84
CA ALA A 162 1.81 -7.49 -4.75
C ALA A 162 1.08 -8.21 -5.88
N PHE A 163 -0.04 -7.61 -6.31
CA PHE A 163 -0.75 -8.01 -7.52
C PHE A 163 -1.23 -6.81 -8.31
N SER A 164 -1.45 -6.99 -9.61
CA SER A 164 -2.17 -6.04 -10.45
C SER A 164 -3.44 -6.67 -11.03
N LEU A 165 -4.43 -5.81 -11.29
CA LEU A 165 -5.62 -6.12 -12.07
C LEU A 165 -5.89 -4.95 -13.04
N GLY A 166 -5.48 -5.09 -14.30
CA GLY A 166 -5.49 -3.96 -15.23
C GLY A 166 -4.65 -2.78 -14.73
N PRO A 167 -5.22 -1.56 -14.59
CA PRO A 167 -4.50 -0.37 -14.15
C PRO A 167 -4.38 -0.27 -12.61
N HIS A 168 -4.87 -1.25 -11.87
CA HIS A 168 -4.90 -1.23 -10.41
C HIS A 168 -3.73 -2.03 -9.82
N LEU A 169 -3.17 -1.54 -8.73
CA LEU A 169 -2.03 -2.17 -8.03
C LEU A 169 -2.32 -2.28 -6.54
N ALA A 170 -2.22 -3.48 -6.01
CA ALA A 170 -2.25 -3.75 -4.57
C ALA A 170 -0.87 -4.22 -4.09
N MET A 171 -0.43 -3.69 -2.97
CA MET A 171 0.85 -4.03 -2.34
C MET A 171 0.65 -4.29 -0.85
N GLN A 172 1.35 -5.29 -0.31
CA GLN A 172 1.39 -5.54 1.13
C GLN A 172 2.37 -4.60 1.84
N PHE A 173 3.36 -4.11 1.13
CA PHE A 173 4.42 -3.22 1.62
C PHE A 173 4.09 -1.74 1.42
N HIS A 174 4.90 -0.89 2.05
CA HIS A 174 4.72 0.56 2.11
C HIS A 174 5.74 1.28 1.22
N LEU A 175 5.32 1.79 0.06
CA LEU A 175 6.13 2.66 -0.79
C LEU A 175 5.89 4.15 -0.52
N GLU A 176 4.79 4.49 0.14
CA GLU A 176 4.35 5.85 0.43
C GLU A 176 5.15 6.52 1.53
N ILE A 177 6.01 5.79 2.23
CA ILE A 177 6.75 6.26 3.39
C ILE A 177 7.91 7.18 3.05
N ASP A 178 8.28 7.99 4.03
CA ASP A 178 9.54 8.73 4.09
C ASP A 178 10.21 8.60 5.46
N ALA A 179 11.35 9.22 5.66
CA ALA A 179 12.08 9.14 6.91
C ALA A 179 11.26 9.68 8.10
N ASN A 180 10.52 10.77 7.92
CA ASN A 180 9.74 11.38 8.98
C ASN A 180 8.59 10.47 9.44
N LYS A 181 7.89 9.84 8.48
CA LYS A 181 6.83 8.88 8.77
C LYS A 181 7.37 7.66 9.50
N LEU A 182 8.51 7.11 9.07
CA LEU A 182 9.17 6.01 9.76
C LEU A 182 9.62 6.38 11.17
N ASP A 183 10.20 7.55 11.36
CA ASP A 183 10.61 8.03 12.68
C ASP A 183 9.41 8.17 13.63
N ALA A 184 8.26 8.66 13.12
CA ALA A 184 7.03 8.74 13.89
C ALA A 184 6.52 7.35 14.31
N TRP A 185 6.49 6.38 13.40
CA TRP A 185 6.07 5.00 13.70
C TRP A 185 6.99 4.28 14.70
N LEU A 186 8.28 4.63 14.68
CA LEU A 186 9.29 4.03 15.56
C LEU A 186 9.46 4.74 16.90
N ALA A 187 8.84 5.91 17.09
CA ALA A 187 8.97 6.69 18.32
C ALA A 187 8.31 6.00 19.52
N GLU A 188 7.12 5.45 19.33
CA GLU A 188 6.33 4.78 20.35
C GLU A 188 5.79 3.44 19.81
N PRO A 189 6.64 2.39 19.73
CA PRO A 189 6.22 1.11 19.19
C PRO A 189 5.13 0.46 20.04
N GLU A 190 4.06 0.03 19.40
CA GLU A 190 2.94 -0.63 20.06
C GLU A 190 3.35 -1.93 20.78
N PRO A 191 2.64 -2.34 21.85
CA PRO A 191 2.89 -3.62 22.54
C PRO A 191 2.83 -4.84 21.62
N SER A 192 1.97 -4.80 20.60
CA SER A 192 1.84 -5.83 19.56
C SER A 192 3.15 -6.03 18.78
N TYR A 193 3.82 -4.95 18.42
CA TYR A 193 5.12 -5.00 17.75
C TYR A 193 6.20 -5.60 18.68
N GLN A 194 6.26 -5.18 19.94
CA GLN A 194 7.24 -5.70 20.90
C GLN A 194 7.07 -7.21 21.12
N HIS A 195 5.82 -7.67 21.20
CA HIS A 195 5.50 -9.09 21.33
C HIS A 195 5.90 -9.88 20.07
N ALA A 196 5.53 -9.38 18.88
CA ALA A 196 5.88 -10.00 17.61
C ALA A 196 7.39 -10.06 17.38
N GLN A 197 8.15 -9.03 17.78
CA GLN A 197 9.60 -9.01 17.69
C GLN A 197 10.29 -10.14 18.48
N GLN A 198 9.69 -10.53 19.61
CA GLN A 198 10.22 -11.64 20.41
C GLN A 198 9.92 -13.01 19.80
N GLN A 199 8.87 -13.12 19.01
CA GLN A 199 8.39 -14.39 18.47
C GLN A 199 8.85 -14.65 17.02
N TYR A 200 8.98 -13.61 16.21
CA TYR A 200 9.18 -13.75 14.77
C TYR A 200 10.49 -13.10 14.32
N PRO A 201 11.42 -13.87 13.71
CA PRO A 201 12.67 -13.32 13.18
C PRO A 201 12.46 -12.34 12.01
N SER A 202 11.29 -12.35 11.39
CA SER A 202 10.85 -11.42 10.34
C SER A 202 10.39 -10.06 10.88
N VAL A 203 10.32 -9.88 12.20
CA VAL A 203 10.04 -8.60 12.84
C VAL A 203 11.35 -7.99 13.33
N GLN A 204 11.86 -7.00 12.61
CA GLN A 204 13.15 -6.37 12.89
C GLN A 204 13.08 -5.45 14.11
N SER A 205 14.19 -5.28 14.81
CA SER A 205 14.32 -4.28 15.88
C SER A 205 14.29 -2.85 15.32
N VAL A 206 13.93 -1.88 16.16
CA VAL A 206 13.98 -0.44 15.82
C VAL A 206 15.35 -0.04 15.28
N ALA A 207 16.43 -0.54 15.89
CA ALA A 207 17.81 -0.27 15.44
C ALA A 207 18.03 -0.81 14.00
N ASN A 208 17.64 -2.05 13.72
CA ASN A 208 17.78 -2.65 12.40
C ASN A 208 16.91 -1.94 11.34
N ILE A 209 15.70 -1.49 11.73
CA ILE A 209 14.83 -0.71 10.84
C ILE A 209 15.49 0.62 10.48
N ARG A 210 16.05 1.34 11.45
CA ARG A 210 16.76 2.61 11.20
C ARG A 210 18.00 2.43 10.31
N ASP A 211 18.80 1.39 10.57
CA ASP A 211 19.94 1.05 9.71
C ASP A 211 19.48 0.71 8.28
N GLY A 212 18.40 -0.07 8.16
CA GLY A 212 17.79 -0.39 6.87
C GLY A 212 17.26 0.86 6.17
N THR A 213 16.67 1.80 6.89
CA THR A 213 16.17 3.07 6.33
C THR A 213 17.30 3.86 5.69
N ALA A 214 18.44 3.99 6.37
CA ALA A 214 19.60 4.66 5.82
C ALA A 214 20.15 4.00 4.54
N ARG A 215 19.96 2.69 4.39
CA ARG A 215 20.47 1.91 3.23
C ARG A 215 19.48 1.84 2.06
N PHE A 216 18.20 1.69 2.35
CA PHE A 216 17.23 1.23 1.35
C PHE A 216 16.18 2.29 0.96
N LEU A 217 15.93 3.32 1.79
CA LEU A 217 14.85 4.27 1.55
C LEU A 217 14.97 4.99 0.20
N ILE A 218 16.18 5.41 -0.19
CA ILE A 218 16.39 6.11 -1.48
C ILE A 218 16.07 5.18 -2.66
N ALA A 219 16.52 3.93 -2.60
CA ALA A 219 16.24 2.96 -3.66
C ALA A 219 14.74 2.61 -3.72
N GLN A 220 14.07 2.50 -2.56
CA GLN A 220 12.63 2.31 -2.50
C GLN A 220 11.87 3.50 -3.08
N GLN A 221 12.30 4.73 -2.81
CA GLN A 221 11.66 5.93 -3.38
C GLN A 221 11.83 5.99 -4.91
N ALA A 222 12.98 5.58 -5.44
CA ALA A 222 13.15 5.45 -6.88
C ALA A 222 12.20 4.38 -7.51
N LEU A 223 11.97 3.28 -6.79
CA LEU A 223 10.96 2.29 -7.17
C LEU A 223 9.55 2.87 -7.09
N ALA A 224 9.24 3.62 -6.03
CA ALA A 224 7.97 4.31 -5.86
C ALA A 224 7.70 5.30 -7.01
N ASP A 225 8.69 6.09 -7.41
CA ASP A 225 8.60 7.02 -8.55
C ASP A 225 8.17 6.29 -9.83
N ARG A 226 8.77 5.13 -10.12
CA ARG A 226 8.40 4.30 -11.26
C ARG A 226 6.97 3.78 -11.16
N ILE A 227 6.61 3.23 -10.02
CA ILE A 227 5.29 2.63 -9.78
C ILE A 227 4.19 3.68 -9.86
N TYR A 228 4.40 4.85 -9.24
CA TYR A 228 3.42 5.93 -9.29
C TYR A 228 3.28 6.53 -10.69
N ALA A 229 4.38 6.64 -11.45
CA ALA A 229 4.33 7.05 -12.86
C ALA A 229 3.51 6.04 -13.70
N GLN A 230 3.71 4.74 -13.51
CA GLN A 230 2.93 3.70 -14.19
C GLN A 230 1.45 3.75 -13.78
N TRP A 231 1.14 3.88 -12.48
CA TRP A 231 -0.23 4.02 -11.97
C TRP A 231 -0.93 5.22 -12.61
N MET A 232 -0.29 6.39 -12.58
CA MET A 232 -0.86 7.61 -13.10
C MET A 232 -0.87 7.70 -14.65
N SER A 233 -0.16 6.80 -15.34
CA SER A 233 -0.21 6.72 -16.81
C SER A 233 -1.61 6.33 -17.33
N SER A 234 -2.39 5.64 -16.51
CA SER A 234 -3.76 5.21 -16.81
C SER A 234 -4.83 6.19 -16.28
N ALA A 235 -4.43 7.28 -15.59
CA ALA A 235 -5.36 8.26 -15.06
C ALA A 235 -6.06 9.03 -16.20
N ARG A 236 -7.38 9.16 -16.09
CA ARG A 236 -8.18 9.95 -17.03
C ARG A 236 -7.93 11.45 -16.78
N ARG A 237 -7.26 12.11 -17.68
CA ARG A 237 -7.00 13.55 -17.61
C ARG A 237 -8.12 14.36 -18.24
#